data_b29408ef6910efe94f4e349a23018412
#
_entry.id   b29408ef6910efe94f4e349a23018412
#
_cell.length_a   1.000
_cell.length_b   1.000
_cell.length_c   1.000
_cell.angle_alpha   90.00
_cell.angle_beta   90.00
_cell.angle_gamma   90.00
#
_symmetry.space_group_name_H-M   'P 1'
#
loop_
_entity.id
_entity.type
_entity.pdbx_description
1 polymer ?
#
loop_
_entity_poly.entity_id
_entity_poly.type
_entity_poly.pdbx_seq_one_letter_code
_entity_poly.pdbx_strand_id
1 'polypeptide(L)'
;MELKITDLKKTYGNVKALKGINYTFTPGVYGILGANGAGKSTMINLITDNVSRDKNGGSIMYSDGEDSADNTVSRELVDILKLGAKFRGVVGYMPQQQGFYEEFSPKAFLKYMAEIKGVKSVKSVDEAGNVTIKKVNQQIDELLEVVNLTSVAYKKIGGFSGGMKQRVLLAQALLGDPKILILDEPTAGLDPKERIGIRNYIAELSRDKIILFATHVVSDIECIADKVLLLKDGAVSYTHLRAHETP
;
A
#
# COMPACT_ATOMS: atom_id res chain seq x y z
N MET A 1 2.28 10.07 -11.83
CA MET A 1 1.99 8.66 -11.44
C MET A 1 0.50 8.40 -11.52
N GLU A 2 0.09 7.26 -12.08
CA GLU A 2 -1.31 6.88 -12.26
C GLU A 2 -1.45 5.35 -12.23
N LEU A 3 -2.49 4.86 -11.53
CA LEU A 3 -2.92 3.46 -11.56
C LEU A 3 -4.36 3.42 -12.06
N LYS A 4 -4.60 2.88 -13.26
CA LYS A 4 -5.90 2.85 -13.91
C LYS A 4 -6.46 1.44 -13.99
N ILE A 5 -7.67 1.28 -13.48
CA ILE A 5 -8.45 0.03 -13.54
C ILE A 5 -9.58 0.23 -14.55
N THR A 6 -9.71 -0.69 -15.49
CA THR A 6 -10.76 -0.64 -16.51
C THR A 6 -11.48 -1.98 -16.59
N ASP A 7 -12.79 -1.96 -16.38
CA ASP A 7 -13.72 -3.10 -16.46
C ASP A 7 -13.26 -4.33 -15.67
N LEU A 8 -12.69 -4.10 -14.47
CA LEU A 8 -12.09 -5.17 -13.66
C LEU A 8 -13.14 -6.11 -13.13
N LYS A 9 -13.07 -7.37 -13.56
CA LYS A 9 -13.99 -8.46 -13.21
C LYS A 9 -13.22 -9.62 -12.60
N LYS A 10 -13.88 -10.35 -11.69
CA LYS A 10 -13.35 -11.59 -11.13
C LYS A 10 -14.48 -12.51 -10.71
N THR A 11 -14.36 -13.77 -11.12
CA THR A 11 -15.33 -14.83 -10.76
C THR A 11 -14.60 -15.98 -10.08
N TYR A 12 -15.12 -16.47 -8.96
CA TYR A 12 -14.69 -17.67 -8.27
C TYR A 12 -15.81 -18.72 -8.32
N GLY A 13 -15.65 -19.74 -9.14
CA GLY A 13 -16.73 -20.69 -9.40
C GLY A 13 -17.98 -19.95 -9.90
N ASN A 14 -19.07 -19.98 -9.14
CA ASN A 14 -20.34 -19.32 -9.48
C ASN A 14 -20.47 -17.91 -8.88
N VAL A 15 -19.49 -17.43 -8.10
CA VAL A 15 -19.54 -16.14 -7.40
C VAL A 15 -18.82 -15.07 -8.21
N LYS A 16 -19.54 -14.07 -8.69
CA LYS A 16 -18.98 -12.87 -9.32
C LYS A 16 -18.51 -11.90 -8.23
N ALA A 17 -17.24 -12.02 -7.84
CA ALA A 17 -16.64 -11.20 -6.78
C ALA A 17 -16.42 -9.74 -7.21
N LEU A 18 -16.10 -9.49 -8.49
CA LEU A 18 -16.06 -8.15 -9.09
C LEU A 18 -16.85 -8.16 -10.40
N LYS A 19 -17.59 -7.06 -10.65
CA LYS A 19 -18.58 -6.95 -11.74
C LYS A 19 -18.26 -5.87 -12.78
N GLY A 20 -17.01 -5.40 -12.85
CA GLY A 20 -16.59 -4.38 -13.81
C GLY A 20 -16.26 -3.05 -13.12
N ILE A 21 -15.23 -3.05 -12.27
CA ILE A 21 -14.76 -1.82 -11.61
C ILE A 21 -13.98 -0.98 -12.62
N ASN A 22 -14.30 0.30 -12.67
CA ASN A 22 -13.57 1.32 -13.41
C ASN A 22 -13.15 2.41 -12.43
N TYR A 23 -11.84 2.64 -12.29
CA TYR A 23 -11.33 3.71 -11.44
C TYR A 23 -9.90 4.09 -11.82
N THR A 24 -9.55 5.36 -11.58
CA THR A 24 -8.20 5.88 -11.78
C THR A 24 -7.70 6.48 -10.47
N PHE A 25 -6.59 5.95 -9.99
CA PHE A 25 -5.89 6.42 -8.80
C PHE A 25 -4.71 7.31 -9.22
N THR A 26 -4.57 8.44 -8.55
CA THR A 26 -3.43 9.36 -8.61
C THR A 26 -2.88 9.52 -7.19
N PRO A 27 -1.75 10.20 -6.93
CA PRO A 27 -1.29 10.41 -5.56
C PRO A 27 -2.39 10.91 -4.63
N GLY A 28 -2.46 10.33 -3.43
CA GLY A 28 -3.49 10.60 -2.43
C GLY A 28 -3.91 9.34 -1.66
N VAL A 29 -4.71 9.52 -0.61
CA VAL A 29 -5.28 8.42 0.20
C VAL A 29 -6.68 8.07 -0.27
N TYR A 30 -6.88 6.80 -0.60
CA TYR A 30 -8.16 6.24 -1.02
C TYR A 30 -8.67 5.25 0.03
N GLY A 31 -9.73 5.64 0.73
CA GLY A 31 -10.46 4.74 1.62
C GLY A 31 -11.29 3.73 0.82
N ILE A 32 -11.08 2.44 1.06
CA ILE A 32 -11.86 1.37 0.44
C ILE A 32 -12.79 0.78 1.49
N LEU A 33 -14.06 1.17 1.44
CA LEU A 33 -15.11 0.71 2.33
C LEU A 33 -15.99 -0.36 1.68
N GLY A 34 -16.59 -1.19 2.49
CA GLY A 34 -17.59 -2.19 2.08
C GLY A 34 -17.71 -3.32 3.08
N ALA A 35 -18.86 -3.98 3.09
CA ALA A 35 -19.09 -5.15 3.92
C ALA A 35 -18.14 -6.31 3.59
N ASN A 36 -18.08 -7.32 4.46
CA ASN A 36 -17.38 -8.55 4.15
C ASN A 36 -18.02 -9.20 2.89
N GLY A 37 -17.18 -9.66 1.97
CA GLY A 37 -17.64 -10.19 0.68
C GLY A 37 -17.94 -9.14 -0.39
N ALA A 38 -17.84 -7.83 -0.12
CA ALA A 38 -18.08 -6.77 -1.11
C ALA A 38 -17.08 -6.71 -2.28
N GLY A 39 -15.94 -7.45 -2.18
CA GLY A 39 -14.93 -7.50 -3.23
C GLY A 39 -13.62 -6.78 -2.91
N LYS A 40 -13.48 -6.14 -1.73
CA LYS A 40 -12.28 -5.36 -1.34
C LYS A 40 -10.98 -6.17 -1.48
N SER A 41 -10.87 -7.30 -0.78
CA SER A 41 -9.66 -8.14 -0.83
C SER A 41 -9.45 -8.75 -2.22
N THR A 42 -10.51 -9.02 -2.99
CA THR A 42 -10.39 -9.48 -4.38
C THR A 42 -9.76 -8.38 -5.26
N MET A 43 -10.20 -7.13 -5.13
CA MET A 43 -9.62 -5.99 -5.85
C MET A 43 -8.16 -5.79 -5.48
N ILE A 44 -7.84 -5.81 -4.18
CA ILE A 44 -6.47 -5.70 -3.67
C ILE A 44 -5.59 -6.82 -4.24
N ASN A 45 -6.04 -8.08 -4.18
CA ASN A 45 -5.28 -9.22 -4.67
C ASN A 45 -5.03 -9.18 -6.18
N LEU A 46 -5.93 -8.59 -6.96
CA LEU A 46 -5.73 -8.37 -8.40
C LEU A 46 -4.74 -7.24 -8.68
N ILE A 47 -4.75 -6.16 -7.89
CA ILE A 47 -3.79 -5.06 -8.02
C ILE A 47 -2.38 -5.52 -7.61
N THR A 48 -2.27 -6.32 -6.55
CA THR A 48 -0.98 -6.87 -6.08
C THR A 48 -0.46 -8.05 -6.88
N ASP A 49 -1.21 -8.50 -7.90
CA ASP A 49 -0.90 -9.68 -8.72
C ASP A 49 -0.79 -10.98 -7.90
N ASN A 50 -1.45 -11.03 -6.74
CA ASN A 50 -1.55 -12.24 -5.91
C ASN A 50 -2.59 -13.24 -6.44
N VAL A 51 -3.54 -12.76 -7.25
CA VAL A 51 -4.56 -13.57 -7.91
C VAL A 51 -4.60 -13.19 -9.38
N SER A 52 -4.60 -14.20 -10.25
CA SER A 52 -4.67 -14.00 -11.70
C SER A 52 -6.02 -13.41 -12.13
N ARG A 53 -5.99 -12.49 -13.07
CA ARG A 53 -7.20 -11.94 -13.73
C ARG A 53 -7.90 -13.03 -14.55
N ASP A 54 -9.22 -12.92 -14.67
CA ASP A 54 -9.98 -13.75 -15.60
C ASP A 54 -9.64 -13.35 -17.04
N LYS A 55 -9.80 -14.26 -18.00
CA LYS A 55 -9.42 -14.07 -19.42
C LYS A 55 -9.98 -12.77 -20.04
N ASN A 56 -11.21 -12.38 -19.62
CA ASN A 56 -11.87 -11.13 -20.04
C ASN A 56 -12.16 -10.23 -18.82
N GLY A 57 -11.26 -10.25 -17.84
CA GLY A 57 -11.43 -9.59 -16.54
C GLY A 57 -10.95 -8.15 -16.51
N GLY A 58 -10.88 -7.48 -17.65
CA GLY A 58 -10.46 -6.07 -17.73
C GLY A 58 -8.94 -5.87 -17.64
N SER A 59 -8.51 -4.66 -17.34
CA SER A 59 -7.09 -4.30 -17.28
C SER A 59 -6.75 -3.47 -16.04
N ILE A 60 -5.50 -3.59 -15.60
CA ILE A 60 -4.89 -2.73 -14.58
C ILE A 60 -3.61 -2.18 -15.21
N MET A 61 -3.57 -0.86 -15.39
CA MET A 61 -2.51 -0.15 -16.07
C MET A 61 -1.80 0.78 -15.09
N TYR A 62 -0.49 0.90 -15.19
CA TYR A 62 0.32 1.77 -14.34
C TYR A 62 1.25 2.65 -15.15
N SER A 63 1.43 3.91 -14.70
CA SER A 63 2.45 4.85 -15.15
C SER A 63 3.06 5.54 -13.94
N ASP A 64 4.39 5.63 -13.87
CA ASP A 64 5.10 6.35 -12.79
C ASP A 64 5.11 7.87 -12.97
N GLY A 65 4.79 8.33 -14.17
CA GLY A 65 4.71 9.77 -14.47
C GLY A 65 6.07 10.48 -14.47
N GLU A 66 7.18 9.74 -14.43
CA GLU A 66 8.51 10.32 -14.58
C GLU A 66 8.69 10.75 -16.04
N ASP A 67 8.93 12.03 -16.26
CA ASP A 67 9.34 12.55 -17.55
C ASP A 67 10.75 12.02 -17.82
N SER A 68 10.92 11.18 -18.83
CA SER A 68 12.24 11.02 -19.44
C SER A 68 12.68 12.41 -19.92
N ALA A 69 13.94 12.75 -19.73
CA ALA A 69 14.54 14.08 -20.01
C ALA A 69 14.32 14.60 -21.45
N ASP A 70 13.58 13.88 -22.26
CA ASP A 70 13.16 14.21 -23.61
C ASP A 70 11.62 14.38 -23.60
N ASN A 71 11.17 15.61 -23.70
CA ASN A 71 9.76 16.08 -23.66
C ASN A 71 8.80 15.44 -24.68
N THR A 72 9.12 14.29 -25.23
CA THR A 72 8.38 13.60 -26.30
C THR A 72 7.74 12.26 -25.88
N VAL A 73 7.94 11.78 -24.64
CA VAL A 73 7.37 10.50 -24.20
C VAL A 73 6.06 10.75 -23.45
N SER A 74 4.96 10.39 -24.10
CA SER A 74 3.66 10.22 -23.47
C SER A 74 3.80 9.36 -22.21
N ARG A 75 3.13 9.74 -21.13
CA ARG A 75 2.94 8.94 -19.90
C ARG A 75 2.24 7.63 -20.27
N GLU A 76 2.98 6.70 -20.84
CA GLU A 76 2.41 5.46 -21.34
C GLU A 76 1.95 4.59 -20.15
N LEU A 77 0.65 4.33 -20.14
CA LEU A 77 0.05 3.37 -19.22
C LEU A 77 0.38 1.96 -19.70
N VAL A 78 1.12 1.21 -18.90
CA VAL A 78 1.51 -0.17 -19.21
C VAL A 78 0.78 -1.14 -18.29
N ASP A 79 0.30 -2.25 -18.85
CA ASP A 79 -0.37 -3.29 -18.06
C ASP A 79 0.60 -3.86 -17.02
N ILE A 80 0.14 -3.97 -15.76
CA ILE A 80 0.95 -4.42 -14.62
C ILE A 80 1.53 -5.82 -14.84
N LEU A 81 0.84 -6.70 -15.60
CA LEU A 81 1.35 -8.03 -15.93
C LEU A 81 2.56 -7.96 -16.89
N LYS A 82 2.60 -6.97 -17.79
CA LYS A 82 3.76 -6.73 -18.65
C LYS A 82 4.95 -6.16 -17.87
N LEU A 83 4.67 -5.32 -16.87
CA LEU A 83 5.68 -4.77 -15.97
C LEU A 83 6.26 -5.84 -15.04
N GLY A 84 5.44 -6.80 -14.60
CA GLY A 84 5.85 -7.94 -13.78
C GLY A 84 6.61 -7.51 -12.50
N ALA A 85 7.87 -7.92 -12.38
CA ALA A 85 8.70 -7.62 -11.22
C ALA A 85 8.93 -6.11 -11.01
N LYS A 86 8.97 -5.29 -12.07
CA LYS A 86 9.11 -3.83 -11.97
C LYS A 86 7.90 -3.23 -11.23
N PHE A 87 6.68 -3.65 -11.59
CA PHE A 87 5.49 -3.20 -10.88
C PHE A 87 5.47 -3.66 -9.42
N ARG A 88 5.78 -4.94 -9.15
CA ARG A 88 5.86 -5.45 -7.76
C ARG A 88 6.91 -4.71 -6.92
N GLY A 89 7.97 -4.21 -7.54
CA GLY A 89 9.01 -3.41 -6.87
C GLY A 89 8.52 -2.04 -6.38
N VAL A 90 7.48 -1.46 -7.01
CA VAL A 90 6.91 -0.17 -6.62
C VAL A 90 5.68 -0.30 -5.73
N VAL A 91 5.23 -1.54 -5.41
CA VAL A 91 4.09 -1.81 -4.55
C VAL A 91 4.56 -2.24 -3.16
N GLY A 92 4.08 -1.54 -2.13
CA GLY A 92 4.09 -1.98 -0.75
C GLY A 92 2.74 -2.56 -0.38
N TYR A 93 2.72 -3.77 0.17
CA TYR A 93 1.47 -4.42 0.55
C TYR A 93 1.52 -4.92 1.98
N MET A 94 0.50 -4.54 2.76
CA MET A 94 0.23 -5.00 4.09
C MET A 94 -1.09 -5.78 4.09
N PRO A 95 -1.06 -7.11 4.13
CA PRO A 95 -2.26 -7.93 4.19
C PRO A 95 -2.89 -7.90 5.59
N GLN A 96 -4.19 -8.17 5.67
CA GLN A 96 -4.94 -8.25 6.93
C GLN A 96 -4.36 -9.30 7.89
N GLN A 97 -3.91 -10.43 7.36
CA GLN A 97 -3.27 -11.50 8.12
C GLN A 97 -2.05 -12.02 7.36
N GLN A 98 -0.96 -12.16 8.07
CA GLN A 98 0.26 -12.78 7.55
C GLN A 98 0.89 -13.66 8.61
N GLY A 99 1.38 -14.83 8.21
CA GLY A 99 2.25 -15.64 9.04
C GLY A 99 3.58 -14.93 9.25
N PHE A 100 4.08 -14.95 10.48
CA PHE A 100 5.40 -14.45 10.81
C PHE A 100 6.38 -15.60 11.01
N TYR A 101 7.65 -15.32 10.74
CA TYR A 101 8.75 -16.13 11.26
C TYR A 101 8.93 -15.75 12.74
N GLU A 102 8.27 -16.49 13.64
CA GLU A 102 8.18 -16.14 15.07
C GLU A 102 9.54 -16.03 15.77
N GLU A 103 10.54 -16.76 15.27
CA GLU A 103 11.92 -16.74 15.76
C GLU A 103 12.71 -15.50 15.29
N PHE A 104 12.23 -14.78 14.30
CA PHE A 104 12.87 -13.54 13.84
C PHE A 104 12.57 -12.39 14.78
N SER A 105 13.53 -11.48 14.91
CA SER A 105 13.27 -10.14 15.43
C SER A 105 12.75 -9.22 14.32
N PRO A 106 12.07 -8.09 14.62
CA PRO A 106 11.65 -7.12 13.63
C PRO A 106 12.77 -6.69 12.69
N LYS A 107 13.94 -6.39 13.22
CA LYS A 107 15.11 -5.99 12.41
C LYS A 107 15.58 -7.11 11.50
N ALA A 108 15.65 -8.35 11.98
CA ALA A 108 16.03 -9.50 11.18
C ALA A 108 14.99 -9.80 10.09
N PHE A 109 13.70 -9.71 10.43
CA PHE A 109 12.59 -9.90 9.50
C PHE A 109 12.61 -8.84 8.38
N LEU A 110 12.74 -7.55 8.73
CA LEU A 110 12.80 -6.48 7.73
C LEU A 110 14.04 -6.59 6.85
N LYS A 111 15.19 -7.00 7.40
CA LYS A 111 16.39 -7.25 6.61
C LYS A 111 16.18 -8.37 5.60
N TYR A 112 15.61 -9.50 6.03
CA TYR A 112 15.26 -10.63 5.15
C TYR A 112 14.28 -10.19 4.05
N MET A 113 13.23 -9.42 4.39
CA MET A 113 12.27 -8.89 3.42
C MET A 113 12.91 -7.89 2.45
N ALA A 114 13.88 -7.09 2.91
CA ALA A 114 14.62 -6.17 2.06
C ALA A 114 15.45 -6.92 1.01
N GLU A 115 16.09 -8.02 1.39
CA GLU A 115 16.84 -8.87 0.48
C GLU A 115 15.94 -9.51 -0.57
N ILE A 116 14.77 -10.07 -0.15
CA ILE A 116 13.79 -10.65 -1.08
C ILE A 116 13.24 -9.62 -2.07
N LYS A 117 12.91 -8.42 -1.58
CA LYS A 117 12.41 -7.32 -2.43
C LYS A 117 13.49 -6.68 -3.30
N GLY A 118 14.76 -7.01 -3.08
CA GLY A 118 15.88 -6.37 -3.77
C GLY A 118 16.04 -4.89 -3.43
N VAL A 119 15.70 -4.49 -2.19
CA VAL A 119 15.81 -3.11 -1.72
C VAL A 119 17.28 -2.68 -1.74
N LYS A 120 17.54 -1.52 -2.35
CA LYS A 120 18.88 -0.96 -2.50
C LYS A 120 19.09 0.24 -1.59
N SER A 121 20.35 0.61 -1.38
CA SER A 121 20.69 1.90 -0.78
C SER A 121 20.17 3.03 -1.66
N VAL A 122 19.57 4.05 -1.03
CA VAL A 122 19.05 5.24 -1.72
C VAL A 122 20.12 6.31 -1.71
N LYS A 123 20.37 6.90 -2.89
CA LYS A 123 21.24 8.06 -3.04
C LYS A 123 20.34 9.30 -3.20
N SER A 124 20.50 10.26 -2.32
CA SER A 124 19.86 11.57 -2.41
C SER A 124 20.92 12.66 -2.57
N VAL A 125 20.55 13.69 -3.30
CA VAL A 125 21.37 14.90 -3.48
C VAL A 125 20.52 16.06 -2.98
N ASP A 126 21.07 16.83 -2.02
CA ASP A 126 20.38 18.02 -1.51
C ASP A 126 20.54 19.22 -2.49
N GLU A 127 19.85 20.33 -2.21
CA GLU A 127 19.90 21.55 -3.02
C GLU A 127 21.31 22.16 -3.09
N ALA A 128 22.18 21.87 -2.12
CA ALA A 128 23.56 22.28 -2.08
C ALA A 128 24.52 21.34 -2.82
N GLY A 129 24.01 20.26 -3.42
CA GLY A 129 24.78 19.26 -4.17
C GLY A 129 25.45 18.19 -3.30
N ASN A 130 25.17 18.14 -1.98
CA ASN A 130 25.73 17.11 -1.11
C ASN A 130 25.06 15.76 -1.37
N VAL A 131 25.87 14.71 -1.50
CA VAL A 131 25.39 13.35 -1.75
C VAL A 131 25.26 12.61 -0.42
N THR A 132 24.04 12.18 -0.11
CA THR A 132 23.78 11.31 1.03
C THR A 132 23.41 9.90 0.52
N ILE A 133 24.00 8.86 1.10
CA ILE A 133 23.68 7.45 0.79
C ILE A 133 23.03 6.83 2.02
N LYS A 134 21.74 6.61 1.96
CA LYS A 134 21.00 5.89 2.99
C LYS A 134 21.10 4.38 2.74
N LYS A 135 21.87 3.69 3.58
CA LYS A 135 22.02 2.24 3.51
C LYS A 135 20.71 1.52 3.90
N VAL A 136 20.52 0.29 3.44
CA VAL A 136 19.31 -0.51 3.75
C VAL A 136 19.08 -0.65 5.27
N ASN A 137 20.14 -0.86 6.07
CA ASN A 137 20.01 -0.94 7.53
C ASN A 137 19.49 0.38 8.15
N GLN A 138 19.89 1.53 7.62
CA GLN A 138 19.40 2.84 8.08
C GLN A 138 17.92 3.03 7.72
N GLN A 139 17.50 2.61 6.52
CA GLN A 139 16.09 2.61 6.13
C GLN A 139 15.25 1.74 7.08
N ILE A 140 15.76 0.57 7.46
CA ILE A 140 15.10 -0.33 8.42
C ILE A 140 15.01 0.31 9.81
N ASP A 141 16.08 0.95 10.29
CA ASP A 141 16.09 1.57 11.62
C ASP A 141 15.09 2.74 11.68
N GLU A 142 15.00 3.55 10.65
CA GLU A 142 13.98 4.63 10.54
C GLU A 142 12.55 4.06 10.49
N LEU A 143 12.33 2.98 9.73
CA LEU A 143 11.01 2.33 9.70
C LEU A 143 10.61 1.78 11.07
N LEU A 144 11.56 1.19 11.82
CA LEU A 144 11.31 0.73 13.19
C LEU A 144 10.99 1.87 14.14
N GLU A 145 11.58 3.04 13.95
CA GLU A 145 11.26 4.26 14.70
C GLU A 145 9.83 4.75 14.36
N VAL A 146 9.51 4.88 13.09
CA VAL A 146 8.19 5.29 12.59
C VAL A 146 7.07 4.41 13.17
N VAL A 147 7.27 3.11 13.23
CA VAL A 147 6.27 2.18 13.78
C VAL A 147 6.43 1.95 15.28
N ASN A 148 7.28 2.74 15.97
CA ASN A 148 7.52 2.65 17.42
C ASN A 148 7.89 1.23 17.89
N LEU A 149 8.84 0.59 17.21
CA LEU A 149 9.37 -0.74 17.55
C LEU A 149 10.88 -0.75 17.83
N THR A 150 11.55 0.40 17.90
CA THR A 150 13.00 0.53 18.13
C THR A 150 13.45 -0.19 19.40
N SER A 151 12.72 -0.03 20.52
CA SER A 151 13.06 -0.64 21.83
C SER A 151 12.96 -2.17 21.83
N VAL A 152 12.29 -2.76 20.85
CA VAL A 152 12.07 -4.21 20.73
C VAL A 152 12.61 -4.76 19.40
N ALA A 153 13.42 -3.98 18.68
CA ALA A 153 13.95 -4.31 17.35
C ALA A 153 14.67 -5.67 17.27
N TYR A 154 15.20 -6.13 18.40
CA TYR A 154 15.94 -7.40 18.52
C TYR A 154 15.22 -8.50 19.30
N LYS A 155 13.98 -8.24 19.80
CA LYS A 155 13.17 -9.25 20.48
C LYS A 155 12.42 -10.11 19.47
N LYS A 156 12.19 -11.40 19.79
CA LYS A 156 11.45 -12.31 18.89
C LYS A 156 10.01 -11.87 18.68
N ILE A 157 9.56 -11.88 17.42
CA ILE A 157 8.19 -11.50 17.02
C ILE A 157 7.14 -12.44 17.63
N GLY A 158 7.49 -13.70 17.91
CA GLY A 158 6.58 -14.69 18.50
C GLY A 158 5.94 -14.20 19.81
N GLY A 159 6.66 -13.42 20.63
CA GLY A 159 6.17 -12.83 21.87
C GLY A 159 5.43 -11.50 21.72
N PHE A 160 5.17 -11.02 20.50
CA PHE A 160 4.54 -9.72 20.26
C PHE A 160 3.02 -9.78 20.38
N SER A 161 2.43 -8.69 20.88
CA SER A 161 0.98 -8.47 20.79
C SER A 161 0.52 -8.36 19.34
N GLY A 162 -0.79 -8.51 19.09
CA GLY A 162 -1.36 -8.33 17.75
C GLY A 162 -1.03 -6.96 17.15
N GLY A 163 -1.14 -5.89 17.93
CA GLY A 163 -0.79 -4.53 17.49
C GLY A 163 0.71 -4.37 17.18
N MET A 164 1.60 -5.00 17.94
CA MET A 164 3.02 -5.00 17.62
C MET A 164 3.32 -5.75 16.32
N LYS A 165 2.68 -6.90 16.10
CA LYS A 165 2.79 -7.65 14.83
C LYS A 165 2.26 -6.83 13.65
N GLN A 166 1.15 -6.12 13.83
CA GLN A 166 0.58 -5.22 12.82
C GLN A 166 1.56 -4.11 12.42
N ARG A 167 2.25 -3.52 13.39
CA ARG A 167 3.28 -2.50 13.13
C ARG A 167 4.51 -3.05 12.40
N VAL A 168 4.89 -4.29 12.64
CA VAL A 168 5.95 -4.96 11.83
C VAL A 168 5.51 -5.12 10.38
N LEU A 169 4.25 -5.49 10.12
CA LEU A 169 3.70 -5.60 8.75
C LEU A 169 3.66 -4.25 8.04
N LEU A 170 3.30 -3.20 8.76
CA LEU A 170 3.32 -1.85 8.19
C LEU A 170 4.75 -1.44 7.80
N ALA A 171 5.74 -1.66 8.67
CA ALA A 171 7.15 -1.39 8.35
C ALA A 171 7.60 -2.20 7.12
N GLN A 172 7.20 -3.46 7.00
CA GLN A 172 7.48 -4.30 5.84
C GLN A 172 6.85 -3.77 4.56
N ALA A 173 5.61 -3.26 4.63
CA ALA A 173 4.94 -2.69 3.47
C ALA A 173 5.64 -1.41 2.98
N LEU A 174 6.15 -0.59 3.90
CA LEU A 174 6.87 0.66 3.61
C LEU A 174 8.32 0.45 3.12
N LEU A 175 8.83 -0.78 3.24
CA LEU A 175 10.21 -1.09 2.93
C LEU A 175 10.53 -0.87 1.44
N GLY A 176 11.59 -0.09 1.17
CA GLY A 176 12.02 0.25 -0.19
C GLY A 176 11.28 1.45 -0.80
N ASP A 177 10.57 2.21 0.00
CA ASP A 177 9.88 3.44 -0.40
C ASP A 177 8.93 3.25 -1.59
N PRO A 178 7.87 2.42 -1.44
CA PRO A 178 6.98 2.09 -2.55
C PRO A 178 6.22 3.32 -3.05
N LYS A 179 5.90 3.34 -4.35
CA LYS A 179 5.07 4.37 -4.98
C LYS A 179 3.57 4.12 -4.76
N ILE A 180 3.19 2.85 -4.63
CA ILE A 180 1.82 2.43 -4.33
C ILE A 180 1.85 1.68 -3.00
N LEU A 181 1.05 2.11 -2.03
CA LEU A 181 0.94 1.47 -0.73
C LEU A 181 -0.48 0.93 -0.55
N ILE A 182 -0.60 -0.36 -0.34
CA ILE A 182 -1.88 -1.04 -0.13
C ILE A 182 -1.91 -1.59 1.29
N LEU A 183 -2.87 -1.12 2.07
CA LEU A 183 -3.00 -1.42 3.49
C LEU A 183 -4.37 -2.05 3.75
N ASP A 184 -4.38 -3.31 4.14
CA ASP A 184 -5.61 -4.03 4.48
C ASP A 184 -5.74 -4.13 6.00
N GLU A 185 -6.68 -3.38 6.59
CA GLU A 185 -6.94 -3.22 8.03
C GLU A 185 -5.69 -2.79 8.84
N PRO A 186 -4.96 -1.72 8.46
CA PRO A 186 -3.66 -1.40 9.05
C PRO A 186 -3.73 -0.93 10.51
N THR A 187 -4.90 -0.54 10.99
CA THR A 187 -5.14 -0.04 12.35
C THR A 187 -5.80 -1.08 13.25
N ALA A 188 -6.08 -2.28 12.74
CA ALA A 188 -6.70 -3.34 13.52
C ALA A 188 -5.83 -3.76 14.72
N GLY A 189 -6.42 -3.84 15.91
CA GLY A 189 -5.72 -4.26 17.13
C GLY A 189 -4.74 -3.25 17.72
N LEU A 190 -4.69 -2.02 17.17
CA LEU A 190 -3.92 -0.91 17.74
C LEU A 190 -4.71 -0.18 18.80
N ASP A 191 -4.02 0.35 19.81
CA ASP A 191 -4.62 1.27 20.74
C ASP A 191 -4.93 2.65 20.09
N PRO A 192 -5.80 3.48 20.69
CA PRO A 192 -6.21 4.74 20.08
C PRO A 192 -5.06 5.70 19.77
N LYS A 193 -4.03 5.76 20.60
CA LYS A 193 -2.86 6.64 20.40
C LYS A 193 -2.00 6.16 19.23
N GLU A 194 -1.72 4.85 19.16
CA GLU A 194 -0.97 4.25 18.08
C GLU A 194 -1.70 4.39 16.74
N ARG A 195 -3.04 4.21 16.75
CA ARG A 195 -3.90 4.40 15.58
C ARG A 195 -3.79 5.81 15.00
N ILE A 196 -3.84 6.84 15.84
CA ILE A 196 -3.67 8.24 15.43
C ILE A 196 -2.29 8.45 14.80
N GLY A 197 -1.23 7.97 15.45
CA GLY A 197 0.14 8.10 14.93
C GLY A 197 0.31 7.51 13.55
N ILE A 198 -0.19 6.29 13.34
CA ILE A 198 -0.12 5.61 12.04
C ILE A 198 -0.94 6.32 10.96
N ARG A 199 -2.15 6.79 11.28
CA ARG A 199 -2.97 7.56 10.34
C ARG A 199 -2.26 8.84 9.90
N ASN A 200 -1.71 9.61 10.83
CA ASN A 200 -0.99 10.85 10.50
C ASN A 200 0.21 10.55 9.58
N TYR A 201 0.97 9.51 9.88
CA TYR A 201 2.10 9.13 9.04
C TYR A 201 1.66 8.71 7.62
N ILE A 202 0.57 7.94 7.50
CA ILE A 202 0.00 7.57 6.20
C ILE A 202 -0.44 8.82 5.42
N ALA A 203 -1.06 9.79 6.10
CA ALA A 203 -1.48 11.04 5.47
C ALA A 203 -0.30 11.85 4.94
N GLU A 204 0.83 11.88 5.66
CA GLU A 204 2.06 12.56 5.20
C GLU A 204 2.63 11.91 3.93
N LEU A 205 2.54 10.58 3.81
CA LEU A 205 3.03 9.84 2.63
C LEU A 205 2.19 10.07 1.36
N SER A 206 0.98 10.60 1.48
CA SER A 206 0.03 10.69 0.36
C SER A 206 0.42 11.70 -0.73
N ARG A 207 1.35 12.61 -0.44
CA ARG A 207 1.73 13.69 -1.37
C ARG A 207 2.30 13.19 -2.69
N ASP A 208 3.04 12.09 -2.64
CA ASP A 208 3.73 11.50 -3.78
C ASP A 208 3.42 10.01 -4.00
N LYS A 209 2.51 9.43 -3.22
CA LYS A 209 2.15 8.01 -3.27
C LYS A 209 0.65 7.80 -3.49
N ILE A 210 0.31 6.71 -4.15
CA ILE A 210 -1.06 6.20 -4.19
C ILE A 210 -1.23 5.28 -2.99
N ILE A 211 -2.14 5.62 -2.07
CA ILE A 211 -2.38 4.83 -0.86
C ILE A 211 -3.80 4.28 -0.87
N LEU A 212 -3.93 2.96 -0.92
CA LEU A 212 -5.20 2.26 -0.81
C LEU A 212 -5.35 1.75 0.63
N PHE A 213 -6.28 2.32 1.37
CA PHE A 213 -6.53 2.03 2.77
C PHE A 213 -7.87 1.29 2.90
N ALA A 214 -7.82 -0.04 2.98
CA ALA A 214 -9.02 -0.85 3.16
C ALA A 214 -9.29 -1.07 4.66
N THR A 215 -10.50 -0.74 5.10
CA THR A 215 -10.96 -0.99 6.47
C THR A 215 -12.49 -1.01 6.53
N HIS A 216 -13.02 -1.56 7.61
CA HIS A 216 -14.41 -1.45 7.98
C HIS A 216 -14.67 -0.35 9.02
N VAL A 217 -13.61 0.30 9.52
CA VAL A 217 -13.68 1.38 10.52
C VAL A 217 -13.76 2.72 9.81
N VAL A 218 -14.97 3.27 9.68
CA VAL A 218 -15.24 4.52 8.95
C VAL A 218 -14.44 5.69 9.50
N SER A 219 -14.33 5.81 10.83
CA SER A 219 -13.58 6.90 11.48
C SER A 219 -12.08 6.94 11.14
N ASP A 220 -11.49 5.83 10.70
CA ASP A 220 -10.08 5.83 10.27
C ASP A 220 -9.93 6.47 8.89
N ILE A 221 -10.94 6.28 8.04
CA ILE A 221 -10.95 6.83 6.69
C ILE A 221 -11.33 8.32 6.68
N GLU A 222 -12.35 8.71 7.44
CA GLU A 222 -12.81 10.10 7.52
C GLU A 222 -11.71 11.09 7.88
N CYS A 223 -10.72 10.65 8.65
CA CYS A 223 -9.62 11.52 9.08
C CYS A 223 -8.54 11.74 8.02
N ILE A 224 -8.31 10.77 7.12
CA ILE A 224 -7.11 10.77 6.25
C ILE A 224 -7.40 10.61 4.77
N ALA A 225 -8.57 10.06 4.39
CA ALA A 225 -8.82 9.76 2.98
C ALA A 225 -9.20 11.04 2.20
N ASP A 226 -8.54 11.24 1.07
CA ASP A 226 -8.91 12.26 0.08
C ASP A 226 -10.17 11.84 -0.69
N LYS A 227 -10.31 10.53 -0.91
CA LYS A 227 -11.45 9.94 -1.64
C LYS A 227 -11.85 8.62 -0.99
N VAL A 228 -13.14 8.31 -1.06
CA VAL A 228 -13.71 7.07 -0.52
C VAL A 228 -14.38 6.28 -1.63
N LEU A 229 -13.98 5.02 -1.81
CA LEU A 229 -14.63 4.06 -2.69
C LEU A 229 -15.49 3.12 -1.84
N LEU A 230 -16.79 3.19 -1.99
CA LEU A 230 -17.70 2.23 -1.37
C LEU A 230 -17.95 1.07 -2.32
N LEU A 231 -17.44 -0.11 -1.97
CA LEU A 231 -17.72 -1.34 -2.70
C LEU A 231 -18.97 -2.01 -2.14
N LYS A 232 -19.89 -2.37 -3.04
CA LYS A 232 -21.08 -3.14 -2.73
C LYS A 232 -21.30 -4.19 -3.83
N ASP A 233 -21.45 -5.44 -3.43
CA ASP A 233 -21.77 -6.56 -4.35
C ASP A 233 -20.84 -6.65 -5.58
N GLY A 234 -19.54 -6.39 -5.39
CA GLY A 234 -18.53 -6.46 -6.45
C GLY A 234 -18.49 -5.27 -7.41
N ALA A 235 -19.16 -4.17 -7.08
CA ALA A 235 -19.13 -2.93 -7.85
C ALA A 235 -18.79 -1.73 -6.95
N VAL A 236 -18.25 -0.66 -7.53
CA VAL A 236 -18.12 0.64 -6.85
C VAL A 236 -19.48 1.31 -6.92
N SER A 237 -20.12 1.50 -5.76
CA SER A 237 -21.46 2.07 -5.65
C SER A 237 -21.45 3.55 -5.34
N TYR A 238 -20.34 4.07 -4.78
CA TYR A 238 -20.21 5.47 -4.40
C TYR A 238 -18.74 5.87 -4.33
N THR A 239 -18.44 7.09 -4.81
CA THR A 239 -17.15 7.74 -4.60
C THR A 239 -17.41 9.12 -4.03
N HIS A 240 -16.85 9.41 -2.86
CA HIS A 240 -16.93 10.73 -2.23
C HIS A 240 -15.56 11.41 -2.30
N LEU A 241 -15.58 12.67 -2.72
CA LEU A 241 -14.45 13.58 -2.51
C LEU A 241 -14.67 14.24 -1.15
N ARG A 242 -13.68 14.20 -0.28
CA ARG A 242 -13.71 14.99 0.94
C ARG A 242 -13.75 16.47 0.53
N ALA A 243 -14.86 17.14 0.78
CA ALA A 243 -14.85 18.59 0.81
C ALA A 243 -13.98 18.99 2.01
N HIS A 244 -12.80 19.55 1.78
CA HIS A 244 -12.12 20.32 2.79
C HIS A 244 -13.01 21.53 3.05
N GLU A 245 -13.89 21.45 4.03
CA GLU A 245 -14.39 22.64 4.69
C GLU A 245 -13.20 23.23 5.43
N THR A 246 -12.53 24.17 4.78
CA THR A 246 -11.66 25.11 5.48
C THR A 246 -12.54 26.00 6.34
N PRO A 247 -12.27 26.11 7.64
CA PRO A 247 -12.93 27.06 8.50
C PRO A 247 -12.65 28.51 8.07
#